data_ad697df810aa504c65e0dad1521390fc
#
_entry.id   ad697df810aa504c65e0dad1521390fc
#
_cell.length_a   1.000
_cell.length_b   1.000
_cell.length_c   1.000
_cell.angle_alpha   90.00
_cell.angle_beta   90.00
_cell.angle_gamma   90.00
#
_symmetry.space_group_name_H-M   'P 1'
#
loop_
_entity.id
_entity.type
_entity.pdbx_description
1 polymer ?
#
loop_
_entity_poly.entity_id
_entity_poly.type
_entity_poly.pdbx_seq_one_letter_code
_entity_poly.pdbx_strand_id
1 'polypeptide(L)'
;VYTPRWAHCDDNHAWVEAYCGGAWHFFGACEPEEALDRGWFTGAASRALLVHSRCFGTPAADEEIISVDGAVTFLNQTARYAPVRLLAVRVREKDGRPAAGAEVTFGILNASEVFPAAVIRTDADGMARLRCGYGDLIVQARKNGLCRETLCPASQEEPLELTLAEPEAPAGRWTSFTLHAPKERLPERSAPTPAQRAAATEKQAAADEKRRLRLEAAYDAARIRALRERFGYGAQAEAILRAACGNFAALAELLEDPAYPAPLK
;
A
#
# COMPACT_ATOMS: atom_id res chain seq x y z
N VAL A 1 -4.75 -9.80 -8.19
CA VAL A 1 -5.49 -8.99 -7.20
C VAL A 1 -4.60 -7.90 -6.65
N TYR A 2 -5.17 -6.83 -6.14
CA TYR A 2 -4.43 -5.74 -5.54
C TYR A 2 -5.30 -4.91 -4.58
N THR A 3 -4.66 -4.18 -3.70
CA THR A 3 -5.31 -3.14 -2.89
C THR A 3 -4.95 -1.76 -3.45
N PRO A 4 -5.91 -0.85 -3.63
CA PRO A 4 -5.61 0.49 -4.14
C PRO A 4 -4.73 1.29 -3.18
N ARG A 5 -4.90 1.09 -1.89
CA ARG A 5 -4.07 1.66 -0.82
C ARG A 5 -4.29 0.89 0.48
N TRP A 6 -3.23 0.71 1.27
CA TRP A 6 -3.37 0.27 2.65
C TRP A 6 -3.92 1.38 3.54
N ALA A 7 -4.70 1.01 4.55
CA ALA A 7 -5.20 1.99 5.53
C ALA A 7 -4.17 2.35 6.62
N HIS A 8 -3.07 1.64 6.70
CA HIS A 8 -2.12 1.69 7.83
C HIS A 8 -0.68 2.01 7.45
N CYS A 9 -0.37 2.06 6.15
CA CYS A 9 0.95 2.45 5.65
C CYS A 9 0.82 3.10 4.27
N ASP A 10 1.78 3.93 3.93
CA ASP A 10 1.80 4.71 2.68
C ASP A 10 2.25 3.84 1.50
N ASP A 11 1.45 2.83 1.19
CA ASP A 11 1.73 1.94 0.06
C ASP A 11 0.45 1.24 -0.42
N ASN A 12 0.60 0.51 -1.51
CA ASN A 12 -0.35 -0.47 -2.04
C ASN A 12 0.39 -1.78 -2.32
N HIS A 13 -0.34 -2.83 -2.65
CA HIS A 13 0.29 -4.09 -3.02
C HIS A 13 -0.56 -4.85 -4.04
N ALA A 14 0.13 -5.63 -4.88
CA ALA A 14 -0.48 -6.54 -5.83
C ALA A 14 0.14 -7.93 -5.68
N TRP A 15 -0.69 -8.97 -5.80
CA TRP A 15 -0.29 -10.35 -5.72
C TRP A 15 -1.10 -11.23 -6.67
N VAL A 16 -0.82 -12.51 -6.71
CA VAL A 16 -1.48 -13.46 -7.62
C VAL A 16 -2.47 -14.33 -6.85
N GLU A 17 -3.61 -14.61 -7.48
CA GLU A 17 -4.51 -15.69 -7.09
C GLU A 17 -4.54 -16.75 -8.18
N ALA A 18 -4.63 -18.02 -7.80
CA ALA A 18 -4.84 -19.14 -8.68
C ALA A 18 -5.94 -20.05 -8.13
N TYR A 19 -6.82 -20.48 -9.01
CA TYR A 19 -7.85 -21.45 -8.67
C TYR A 19 -7.30 -22.88 -8.88
N CYS A 20 -7.13 -23.63 -7.80
CA CYS A 20 -6.70 -25.00 -7.87
C CYS A 20 -7.30 -25.83 -6.71
N GLY A 21 -7.48 -27.11 -6.92
CA GLY A 21 -8.06 -27.98 -5.87
C GLY A 21 -9.48 -27.61 -5.43
N GLY A 22 -10.23 -26.85 -6.24
CA GLY A 22 -11.59 -26.40 -5.89
C GLY A 22 -11.65 -25.13 -5.05
N ALA A 23 -10.52 -24.44 -4.84
CA ALA A 23 -10.44 -23.21 -4.08
C ALA A 23 -9.49 -22.18 -4.73
N TRP A 24 -9.69 -20.90 -4.35
CA TRP A 24 -8.76 -19.83 -4.68
C TRP A 24 -7.62 -19.79 -3.66
N HIS A 25 -6.39 -19.76 -4.15
CA HIS A 25 -5.18 -19.64 -3.37
C HIS A 25 -4.40 -18.43 -3.80
N PHE A 26 -3.70 -17.78 -2.86
CA PHE A 26 -2.87 -16.63 -3.16
C PHE A 26 -1.38 -16.88 -2.89
N PHE A 27 -0.54 -16.12 -3.57
CA PHE A 27 0.90 -16.12 -3.37
C PHE A 27 1.54 -14.83 -3.91
N GLY A 28 2.70 -14.47 -3.38
CA GLY A 28 3.51 -13.37 -3.89
C GLY A 28 4.20 -13.78 -5.20
N ALA A 29 4.00 -13.02 -6.29
CA ALA A 29 4.62 -13.35 -7.58
C ALA A 29 6.14 -13.17 -7.58
N CYS A 30 6.63 -12.13 -6.89
CA CYS A 30 8.05 -11.80 -6.83
C CYS A 30 8.74 -12.36 -5.57
N GLU A 31 7.95 -12.70 -4.55
CA GLU A 31 8.41 -13.12 -3.23
C GLU A 31 7.55 -14.30 -2.75
N PRO A 32 7.63 -15.46 -3.44
CA PRO A 32 6.83 -16.61 -3.08
C PRO A 32 7.29 -17.18 -1.74
N GLU A 33 6.32 -17.54 -0.91
CA GLU A 33 6.54 -18.33 0.30
C GLU A 33 6.58 -19.83 -0.04
N GLU A 34 7.01 -20.64 0.93
CA GLU A 34 7.08 -22.10 0.76
C GLU A 34 5.72 -22.80 0.60
N ALA A 35 4.64 -22.11 0.91
CA ALA A 35 3.27 -22.62 0.83
C ALA A 35 2.31 -21.57 0.29
N LEU A 36 1.24 -22.05 -0.37
CA LEU A 36 0.13 -21.21 -0.78
C LEU A 36 -0.55 -20.56 0.44
N ASP A 37 -1.30 -19.49 0.19
CA ASP A 37 -2.03 -18.70 1.19
C ASP A 37 -1.12 -18.07 2.24
N ARG A 38 0.11 -17.80 1.84
CA ARG A 38 1.12 -17.10 2.64
C ARG A 38 1.81 -16.03 1.83
N GLY A 39 2.12 -14.95 2.50
CA GLY A 39 2.90 -13.84 1.97
C GLY A 39 3.22 -12.89 3.11
N TRP A 40 4.28 -12.10 2.98
CA TRP A 40 4.62 -11.05 3.95
C TRP A 40 3.45 -10.08 4.15
N PHE A 41 2.61 -9.90 3.13
CA PHE A 41 1.45 -9.01 3.12
C PHE A 41 0.20 -9.60 3.80
N THR A 42 0.21 -10.86 4.24
CA THR A 42 -0.97 -11.55 4.80
C THR A 42 -1.59 -10.76 5.96
N GLY A 43 -0.75 -10.26 6.87
CA GLY A 43 -1.22 -9.43 7.98
C GLY A 43 -1.84 -8.11 7.53
N ALA A 44 -1.23 -7.45 6.55
CA ALA A 44 -1.77 -6.23 5.97
C ALA A 44 -3.09 -6.48 5.22
N ALA A 45 -3.16 -7.56 4.44
CA ALA A 45 -4.37 -7.96 3.70
C ALA A 45 -5.54 -8.28 4.64
N SER A 46 -5.27 -8.84 5.82
CA SER A 46 -6.30 -9.17 6.82
C SER A 46 -7.05 -7.94 7.38
N ARG A 47 -6.55 -6.76 7.15
CA ARG A 47 -7.15 -5.47 7.54
C ARG A 47 -7.34 -4.50 6.36
N ALA A 48 -7.33 -5.03 5.14
CA ALA A 48 -7.57 -4.22 3.95
C ALA A 48 -8.99 -3.65 3.94
N LEU A 49 -9.12 -2.41 3.48
CA LEU A 49 -10.43 -1.78 3.26
C LEU A 49 -11.06 -2.24 1.95
N LEU A 50 -10.22 -2.44 0.93
CA LEU A 50 -10.65 -3.02 -0.34
C LEU A 50 -9.48 -3.80 -0.96
N VAL A 51 -9.81 -4.99 -1.45
CA VAL A 51 -8.97 -5.80 -2.34
C VAL A 51 -9.79 -6.11 -3.57
N HIS A 52 -9.25 -5.88 -4.74
CA HIS A 52 -9.97 -6.11 -5.99
C HIS A 52 -9.10 -6.73 -7.09
N SER A 53 -9.76 -7.34 -8.06
CA SER A 53 -9.15 -7.85 -9.28
C SER A 53 -9.79 -7.19 -10.51
N ARG A 54 -9.11 -7.31 -11.66
CA ARG A 54 -9.61 -6.86 -12.96
C ARG A 54 -9.97 -8.07 -13.80
N CYS A 55 -11.16 -8.06 -14.35
CA CYS A 55 -11.64 -9.05 -15.30
C CYS A 55 -11.82 -8.37 -16.67
N PHE A 56 -11.24 -8.95 -17.72
CA PHE A 56 -11.32 -8.46 -19.10
C PHE A 56 -12.31 -9.27 -19.95
N GLY A 57 -13.11 -10.13 -19.34
CA GLY A 57 -14.12 -10.94 -19.97
C GLY A 57 -15.40 -10.94 -19.15
N THR A 58 -16.20 -12.00 -19.30
CA THR A 58 -17.39 -12.20 -18.47
C THR A 58 -16.97 -12.76 -17.12
N PRO A 59 -17.23 -12.04 -16.01
CA PRO A 59 -16.96 -12.58 -14.68
C PRO A 59 -17.84 -13.80 -14.38
N ALA A 60 -17.41 -14.64 -13.45
CA ALA A 60 -18.22 -15.73 -12.96
C ALA A 60 -19.50 -15.19 -12.26
N ALA A 61 -20.56 -15.98 -12.22
CA ALA A 61 -21.88 -15.53 -11.73
C ALA A 61 -21.88 -15.21 -10.22
N ASP A 62 -20.95 -15.75 -9.47
CA ASP A 62 -20.78 -15.57 -8.01
C ASP A 62 -19.82 -14.46 -7.64
N GLU A 63 -19.18 -13.82 -8.64
CA GLU A 63 -18.26 -12.72 -8.39
C GLU A 63 -18.99 -11.40 -8.09
N GLU A 64 -18.53 -10.70 -7.04
CA GLU A 64 -19.09 -9.41 -6.66
C GLU A 64 -18.47 -8.29 -7.50
N ILE A 65 -19.28 -7.65 -8.34
CA ILE A 65 -18.84 -6.54 -9.20
C ILE A 65 -18.88 -5.24 -8.41
N ILE A 66 -17.73 -4.52 -8.38
CA ILE A 66 -17.64 -3.15 -7.82
C ILE A 66 -18.09 -2.15 -8.88
N SER A 67 -17.51 -2.21 -10.07
CA SER A 67 -17.75 -1.28 -11.16
C SER A 67 -17.32 -1.87 -12.50
N VAL A 68 -17.79 -1.26 -13.58
CA VAL A 68 -17.37 -1.56 -14.95
C VAL A 68 -16.86 -0.27 -15.59
N ASP A 69 -15.66 -0.34 -16.15
CA ASP A 69 -15.06 0.76 -16.91
C ASP A 69 -14.58 0.26 -18.27
N GLY A 70 -15.33 0.62 -19.31
CA GLY A 70 -15.11 0.11 -20.66
C GLY A 70 -15.17 -1.42 -20.71
N ALA A 71 -14.06 -2.04 -21.11
CA ALA A 71 -13.93 -3.50 -21.19
C ALA A 71 -13.46 -4.17 -19.89
N VAL A 72 -13.23 -3.39 -18.83
CA VAL A 72 -12.70 -3.88 -17.57
C VAL A 72 -13.79 -3.92 -16.51
N THR A 73 -13.99 -5.08 -15.92
CA THR A 73 -14.84 -5.27 -14.74
C THR A 73 -13.97 -5.38 -13.49
N PHE A 74 -14.24 -4.54 -12.50
CA PHE A 74 -13.56 -4.60 -11.19
C PHE A 74 -14.37 -5.48 -10.25
N LEU A 75 -13.73 -6.52 -9.74
CA LEU A 75 -14.33 -7.53 -8.87
C LEU A 75 -13.83 -7.35 -7.43
N ASN A 76 -14.72 -7.49 -6.47
CA ASN A 76 -14.43 -7.36 -5.06
C ASN A 76 -13.89 -8.68 -4.48
N GLN A 77 -12.66 -8.68 -4.06
CA GLN A 77 -11.99 -9.85 -3.47
C GLN A 77 -11.76 -9.70 -1.95
N THR A 78 -12.24 -8.62 -1.35
CA THR A 78 -11.91 -8.25 0.04
C THR A 78 -12.28 -9.35 1.04
N ALA A 79 -13.44 -10.00 0.85
CA ALA A 79 -13.91 -11.05 1.76
C ALA A 79 -13.00 -12.28 1.83
N ARG A 80 -12.13 -12.50 0.85
CA ARG A 80 -11.13 -13.58 0.85
C ARG A 80 -9.99 -13.32 1.82
N TYR A 81 -9.75 -12.06 2.16
CA TYR A 81 -8.58 -11.63 2.96
C TYR A 81 -8.97 -11.03 4.30
N ALA A 82 -9.99 -10.20 4.34
CA ALA A 82 -10.39 -9.43 5.50
C ALA A 82 -11.86 -9.66 5.88
N PRO A 83 -12.23 -9.47 7.14
CA PRO A 83 -13.63 -9.33 7.52
C PRO A 83 -14.26 -8.14 6.80
N VAL A 84 -15.47 -8.32 6.30
CA VAL A 84 -16.17 -7.28 5.52
C VAL A 84 -17.50 -6.89 6.16
N ARG A 85 -17.91 -5.65 5.88
CA ARG A 85 -19.25 -5.12 6.12
C ARG A 85 -19.86 -4.62 4.83
N LEU A 86 -21.18 -4.55 4.75
CA LEU A 86 -21.88 -3.86 3.66
C LEU A 86 -22.10 -2.41 4.09
N LEU A 87 -21.38 -1.48 3.47
CA LEU A 87 -21.59 -0.06 3.65
C LEU A 87 -22.61 0.43 2.64
N ALA A 88 -23.72 0.99 3.10
CA ALA A 88 -24.74 1.63 2.29
C ALA A 88 -24.64 3.16 2.42
N VAL A 89 -24.75 3.86 1.30
CA VAL A 89 -24.76 5.33 1.23
C VAL A 89 -26.03 5.76 0.53
N ARG A 90 -26.83 6.60 1.17
CA ARG A 90 -28.01 7.22 0.57
C ARG A 90 -27.72 8.67 0.23
N VAL A 91 -27.83 9.02 -1.05
CA VAL A 91 -27.60 10.37 -1.55
C VAL A 91 -28.94 11.01 -1.92
N ARG A 92 -29.14 12.24 -1.43
CA ARG A 92 -30.32 13.05 -1.71
C ARG A 92 -29.94 14.34 -2.42
N GLU A 93 -30.82 14.78 -3.28
CA GLU A 93 -30.80 16.15 -3.81
C GLU A 93 -31.11 17.15 -2.68
N LYS A 94 -30.84 18.44 -2.93
CA LYS A 94 -31.11 19.51 -1.96
C LYS A 94 -32.56 19.60 -1.52
N ASP A 95 -33.49 19.18 -2.36
CA ASP A 95 -34.93 19.16 -2.07
C ASP A 95 -35.40 17.85 -1.39
N GLY A 96 -34.47 16.97 -1.02
CA GLY A 96 -34.73 15.73 -0.31
C GLY A 96 -35.07 14.51 -1.20
N ARG A 97 -35.24 14.71 -2.51
CA ARG A 97 -35.45 13.59 -3.45
C ARG A 97 -34.23 12.69 -3.56
N PRO A 98 -34.38 11.39 -3.88
CA PRO A 98 -33.25 10.53 -4.18
C PRO A 98 -32.37 11.08 -5.32
N ALA A 99 -31.09 11.13 -5.12
CA ALA A 99 -30.12 11.54 -6.13
C ALA A 99 -29.67 10.35 -6.97
N ALA A 100 -30.53 9.86 -7.87
CA ALA A 100 -30.19 8.76 -8.76
C ALA A 100 -29.05 9.13 -9.71
N GLY A 101 -28.11 8.20 -9.96
CA GLY A 101 -26.96 8.39 -10.83
C GLY A 101 -25.88 9.30 -10.25
N ALA A 102 -25.96 9.69 -8.98
CA ALA A 102 -24.87 10.40 -8.30
C ALA A 102 -23.64 9.50 -8.20
N GLU A 103 -22.47 10.07 -8.42
CA GLU A 103 -21.21 9.37 -8.26
C GLU A 103 -20.79 9.40 -6.79
N VAL A 104 -20.59 8.21 -6.21
CA VAL A 104 -20.13 8.04 -4.83
C VAL A 104 -18.74 7.43 -4.84
N THR A 105 -17.77 8.21 -4.36
CA THR A 105 -16.39 7.76 -4.17
C THR A 105 -16.20 7.29 -2.74
N PHE A 106 -15.75 6.06 -2.59
CA PHE A 106 -15.28 5.50 -1.31
C PHE A 106 -13.77 5.64 -1.27
N GLY A 107 -13.27 6.51 -0.42
CA GLY A 107 -11.87 6.90 -0.36
C GLY A 107 -11.17 6.35 0.87
N ILE A 108 -9.96 5.84 0.68
CA ILE A 108 -9.03 5.48 1.77
C ILE A 108 -8.17 6.69 2.06
N LEU A 109 -8.21 7.17 3.29
CA LEU A 109 -7.35 8.25 3.72
C LEU A 109 -6.02 7.70 4.22
N ASN A 110 -4.94 8.15 3.60
CA ASN A 110 -3.59 7.76 3.94
C ASN A 110 -2.61 8.88 3.59
N ALA A 111 -1.59 9.11 4.42
CA ALA A 111 -0.57 10.15 4.21
C ALA A 111 -1.17 11.53 3.87
N SER A 112 -2.29 11.90 4.50
CA SER A 112 -3.04 13.14 4.25
C SER A 112 -3.69 13.26 2.87
N GLU A 113 -3.76 12.17 2.11
CA GLU A 113 -4.43 12.10 0.81
C GLU A 113 -5.59 11.10 0.84
N VAL A 114 -6.61 11.37 0.04
CA VAL A 114 -7.75 10.48 -0.14
C VAL A 114 -7.57 9.72 -1.45
N PHE A 115 -7.35 8.41 -1.33
CA PHE A 115 -7.19 7.51 -2.48
C PHE A 115 -8.53 6.85 -2.82
N PRO A 116 -9.07 7.02 -4.03
CA PRO A 116 -10.28 6.33 -4.45
C PRO A 116 -10.11 4.81 -4.39
N ALA A 117 -10.89 4.15 -3.55
CA ALA A 117 -10.93 2.69 -3.49
C ALA A 117 -11.97 2.14 -4.47
N ALA A 118 -13.16 2.75 -4.47
CA ALA A 118 -14.24 2.41 -5.39
C ALA A 118 -15.04 3.67 -5.75
N VAL A 119 -15.58 3.68 -6.97
CA VAL A 119 -16.51 4.70 -7.44
C VAL A 119 -17.79 4.01 -7.92
N ILE A 120 -18.91 4.29 -7.29
CA ILE A 120 -20.18 3.62 -7.54
C ILE A 120 -21.27 4.68 -7.82
N ARG A 121 -22.07 4.46 -8.84
CA ARG A 121 -23.24 5.31 -9.10
C ARG A 121 -24.42 4.84 -8.30
N THR A 122 -25.15 5.81 -7.73
CA THR A 122 -26.40 5.52 -7.00
C THR A 122 -27.49 4.95 -7.94
N ASP A 123 -28.25 4.02 -7.39
CA ASP A 123 -29.46 3.47 -8.03
C ASP A 123 -30.62 4.50 -8.08
N ALA A 124 -31.81 4.07 -8.53
CA ALA A 124 -33.00 4.91 -8.63
C ALA A 124 -33.47 5.48 -7.28
N ASP A 125 -33.16 4.79 -6.19
CA ASP A 125 -33.49 5.19 -4.82
C ASP A 125 -32.39 6.05 -4.17
N GLY A 126 -31.38 6.44 -4.95
CA GLY A 126 -30.25 7.22 -4.49
C GLY A 126 -29.26 6.42 -3.65
N MET A 127 -29.23 5.10 -3.76
CA MET A 127 -28.38 4.22 -2.95
C MET A 127 -27.14 3.78 -3.71
N ALA A 128 -25.99 3.86 -3.04
CA ALA A 128 -24.76 3.17 -3.43
C ALA A 128 -24.36 2.20 -2.32
N ARG A 129 -23.85 1.03 -2.69
CA ARG A 129 -23.47 -0.02 -1.73
C ARG A 129 -22.09 -0.57 -2.08
N LEU A 130 -21.26 -0.74 -1.05
CA LEU A 130 -19.94 -1.34 -1.18
C LEU A 130 -19.69 -2.32 -0.04
N ARG A 131 -19.36 -3.55 -0.36
CA ARG A 131 -18.79 -4.47 0.64
C ARG A 131 -17.33 -4.14 0.82
N CYS A 132 -16.93 -3.77 2.03
CA CYS A 132 -15.57 -3.33 2.34
C CYS A 132 -15.12 -3.80 3.72
N GLY A 133 -13.82 -3.67 4.00
CA GLY A 133 -13.26 -3.97 5.32
C GLY A 133 -13.73 -3.00 6.40
N TYR A 134 -13.45 -3.36 7.65
CA TYR A 134 -13.77 -2.55 8.83
C TYR A 134 -12.70 -1.49 9.07
N GLY A 135 -12.86 -0.33 8.50
CA GLY A 135 -12.03 0.85 8.73
C GLY A 135 -12.77 2.12 8.35
N ASP A 136 -12.21 3.24 8.75
CA ASP A 136 -12.77 4.54 8.40
C ASP A 136 -12.52 4.84 6.93
N LEU A 137 -13.52 5.43 6.27
CA LEU A 137 -13.46 5.84 4.87
C LEU A 137 -13.89 7.30 4.74
N ILE A 138 -13.34 7.99 3.76
CA ILE A 138 -13.90 9.26 3.29
C ILE A 138 -14.89 8.94 2.18
N VAL A 139 -16.13 9.31 2.37
CA VAL A 139 -17.18 9.10 1.38
C VAL A 139 -17.58 10.43 0.77
N GLN A 140 -17.49 10.53 -0.55
CA GLN A 140 -17.84 11.72 -1.29
C GLN A 140 -18.90 11.39 -2.33
N ALA A 141 -20.00 12.14 -2.34
CA ALA A 141 -21.03 12.08 -3.38
C ALA A 141 -20.96 13.33 -4.27
N ARG A 142 -21.10 13.14 -5.59
CA ARG A 142 -21.08 14.23 -6.58
C ARG A 142 -22.18 14.05 -7.61
N LYS A 143 -22.84 15.15 -7.98
CA LYS A 143 -23.79 15.21 -9.09
C LYS A 143 -24.03 16.66 -9.50
N ASN A 144 -24.03 16.95 -10.80
CA ASN A 144 -24.38 18.24 -11.38
C ASN A 144 -23.66 19.45 -10.75
N GLY A 145 -22.35 19.30 -10.44
CA GLY A 145 -21.54 20.35 -9.83
C GLY A 145 -21.79 20.56 -8.33
N LEU A 146 -22.63 19.73 -7.72
CA LEU A 146 -22.83 19.70 -6.27
C LEU A 146 -22.12 18.48 -5.69
N CYS A 147 -21.61 18.64 -4.46
CA CYS A 147 -20.97 17.57 -3.73
C CYS A 147 -21.33 17.55 -2.24
N ARG A 148 -21.06 16.45 -1.62
CA ARG A 148 -20.99 16.26 -0.18
C ARG A 148 -19.92 15.26 0.17
N GLU A 149 -19.10 15.60 1.15
CA GLU A 149 -18.03 14.71 1.64
C GLU A 149 -18.14 14.57 3.15
N THR A 150 -17.89 13.37 3.66
CA THR A 150 -17.88 13.09 5.09
C THR A 150 -16.96 11.93 5.43
N LEU A 151 -16.50 11.90 6.69
CA LEU A 151 -15.88 10.71 7.27
C LEU A 151 -16.97 9.69 7.61
N CYS A 152 -16.81 8.46 7.10
CA CYS A 152 -17.63 7.32 7.45
C CYS A 152 -16.84 6.43 8.42
N PRO A 153 -17.20 6.37 9.70
CA PRO A 153 -16.46 5.60 10.69
C PRO A 153 -16.62 4.09 10.47
N ALA A 154 -15.67 3.33 10.97
CA ALA A 154 -15.71 1.86 10.92
C ALA A 154 -16.95 1.28 11.61
N SER A 155 -17.52 1.99 12.57
CA SER A 155 -18.73 1.61 13.32
C SER A 155 -20.04 1.96 12.62
N GLN A 156 -20.02 2.53 11.41
CA GLN A 156 -21.24 2.88 10.67
C GLN A 156 -22.03 1.62 10.30
N GLU A 157 -23.20 1.44 10.88
CA GLU A 157 -24.11 0.31 10.64
C GLU A 157 -25.29 0.71 9.76
N GLU A 158 -25.89 1.88 10.05
CA GLU A 158 -27.01 2.41 9.27
C GLU A 158 -26.51 3.06 7.96
N PRO A 159 -27.38 3.18 6.95
CA PRO A 159 -27.01 3.89 5.73
C PRO A 159 -26.50 5.31 6.00
N LEU A 160 -25.34 5.64 5.44
CA LEU A 160 -24.77 6.97 5.52
C LEU A 160 -25.59 7.93 4.67
N GLU A 161 -26.18 8.94 5.28
CA GLU A 161 -27.04 9.92 4.59
C GLU A 161 -26.20 11.13 4.12
N LEU A 162 -26.25 11.40 2.81
CA LEU A 162 -25.56 12.54 2.20
C LEU A 162 -26.55 13.41 1.41
N THR A 163 -26.58 14.70 1.67
CA THR A 163 -27.37 15.64 0.87
C THR A 163 -26.46 16.51 0.03
N LEU A 164 -26.64 16.50 -1.27
CA LEU A 164 -25.91 17.35 -2.22
C LEU A 164 -26.32 18.80 -2.03
N ALA A 165 -25.52 19.58 -1.36
CA ALA A 165 -25.87 20.95 -1.00
C ALA A 165 -24.77 21.97 -1.31
N GLU A 166 -23.55 21.53 -1.50
CA GLU A 166 -22.39 22.40 -1.61
C GLU A 166 -21.81 22.35 -3.03
N PRO A 167 -21.37 23.49 -3.59
CA PRO A 167 -20.56 23.44 -4.78
C PRO A 167 -19.28 22.65 -4.49
N GLU A 168 -18.73 22.01 -5.51
CA GLU A 168 -17.49 21.26 -5.36
C GLU A 168 -16.39 22.15 -4.80
N ALA A 169 -15.99 21.87 -3.55
CA ALA A 169 -14.94 22.61 -2.89
C ALA A 169 -13.57 22.03 -3.25
N PRO A 170 -12.53 22.85 -3.37
CA PRO A 170 -11.17 22.34 -3.53
C PRO A 170 -10.79 21.42 -2.36
N ALA A 171 -9.98 20.40 -2.64
CA ALA A 171 -9.45 19.48 -1.64
C ALA A 171 -8.77 20.24 -0.48
N GLY A 172 -8.93 19.77 0.76
CA GLY A 172 -8.23 20.35 1.91
C GLY A 172 -9.11 20.77 3.08
N ARG A 173 -10.34 20.28 3.15
CA ARG A 173 -11.29 20.59 4.24
C ARG A 173 -10.95 20.01 5.61
N TRP A 174 -10.12 18.97 5.64
CA TRP A 174 -9.83 18.22 6.85
C TRP A 174 -8.61 18.79 7.55
N THR A 175 -8.80 19.35 8.74
CA THR A 175 -7.72 19.93 9.56
C THR A 175 -7.21 18.96 10.63
N SER A 176 -8.06 18.06 11.10
CA SER A 176 -7.69 17.02 12.07
C SER A 176 -8.79 15.96 12.15
N PHE A 177 -8.39 14.69 12.23
CA PHE A 177 -9.29 13.53 12.41
C PHE A 177 -8.49 12.36 12.97
N THR A 178 -9.18 11.42 13.61
CA THR A 178 -8.61 10.16 14.09
C THR A 178 -9.13 9.04 13.21
N LEU A 179 -8.21 8.25 12.64
CA LEU A 179 -8.56 7.07 11.87
C LEU A 179 -8.50 5.81 12.73
N HIS A 180 -9.48 4.95 12.51
CA HIS A 180 -9.53 3.63 13.13
C HIS A 180 -9.29 2.58 12.05
N ALA A 181 -8.11 1.94 12.11
CA ALA A 181 -7.81 0.80 11.26
C ALA A 181 -8.33 -0.49 11.89
N PRO A 182 -8.77 -1.48 11.10
CA PRO A 182 -9.12 -2.80 11.60
C PRO A 182 -7.95 -3.45 12.33
N LYS A 183 -8.26 -4.29 13.30
CA LYS A 183 -7.22 -5.11 13.94
C LYS A 183 -6.69 -6.13 12.96
N GLU A 184 -5.37 -6.25 12.93
CA GLU A 184 -4.70 -7.27 12.15
C GLU A 184 -5.09 -8.67 12.65
N ARG A 185 -5.39 -9.56 11.72
CA ARG A 185 -5.62 -10.97 11.99
C ARG A 185 -4.56 -11.76 11.26
N LEU A 186 -3.61 -12.30 12.01
CA LEU A 186 -2.66 -13.24 11.45
C LEU A 186 -3.30 -14.64 11.48
N PRO A 187 -3.15 -15.44 10.41
CA PRO A 187 -3.51 -16.85 10.47
C PRO A 187 -2.72 -17.51 11.61
N GLU A 188 -3.34 -18.45 12.31
CA GLU A 188 -2.63 -19.25 13.31
C GLU A 188 -1.43 -19.92 12.62
N ARG A 189 -0.25 -19.40 12.90
CA ARG A 189 0.98 -20.03 12.45
C ARG A 189 1.28 -21.17 13.42
N SER A 190 1.34 -22.38 12.91
CA SER A 190 2.08 -23.42 13.62
C SER A 190 3.49 -22.87 13.90
N ALA A 191 3.92 -22.94 15.16
CA ALA A 191 5.24 -22.43 15.53
C ALA A 191 6.29 -23.03 14.60
N PRO A 192 7.18 -22.23 13.99
CA PRO A 192 8.18 -22.76 13.08
C PRO A 192 9.03 -23.82 13.77
N THR A 193 9.28 -24.91 13.07
CA THR A 193 10.14 -25.98 13.59
C THR A 193 11.55 -25.44 13.87
N PRO A 194 12.34 -26.09 14.72
CA PRO A 194 13.72 -25.71 14.96
C PRO A 194 14.55 -25.60 13.66
N ALA A 195 14.32 -26.48 12.70
CA ALA A 195 14.98 -26.45 11.40
C ALA A 195 14.58 -25.22 10.58
N GLN A 196 13.31 -24.86 10.55
CA GLN A 196 12.83 -23.64 9.86
C GLN A 196 13.37 -22.37 10.51
N ARG A 197 13.49 -22.34 11.84
CA ARG A 197 14.11 -21.21 12.55
C ARG A 197 15.59 -21.08 12.22
N ALA A 198 16.33 -22.18 12.19
CA ALA A 198 17.74 -22.20 11.82
C ALA A 198 17.95 -21.70 10.36
N ALA A 199 17.17 -22.22 9.42
CA ALA A 199 17.23 -21.80 8.02
C ALA A 199 16.87 -20.31 7.84
N ALA A 200 15.86 -19.82 8.55
CA ALA A 200 15.49 -18.40 8.53
C ALA A 200 16.60 -17.50 9.08
N THR A 201 17.27 -17.93 10.17
CA THR A 201 18.40 -17.21 10.76
C THR A 201 19.59 -17.16 9.79
N GLU A 202 19.90 -18.27 9.14
CA GLU A 202 20.98 -18.34 8.16
C GLU A 202 20.70 -17.47 6.93
N LYS A 203 19.46 -17.52 6.39
CA LYS A 203 19.02 -16.67 5.28
C LYS A 203 19.10 -15.18 5.64
N GLN A 204 18.69 -14.81 6.87
CA GLN A 204 18.78 -13.44 7.36
C GLN A 204 20.24 -13.00 7.48
N ALA A 205 21.11 -13.81 8.07
CA ALA A 205 22.53 -13.50 8.19
C ALA A 205 23.20 -13.31 6.81
N ALA A 206 22.87 -14.17 5.84
CA ALA A 206 23.39 -14.01 4.48
C ALA A 206 22.87 -12.74 3.79
N ALA A 207 21.60 -12.38 4.01
CA ALA A 207 21.03 -11.12 3.49
C ALA A 207 21.68 -9.89 4.12
N ASP A 208 21.91 -9.90 5.43
CA ASP A 208 22.56 -8.82 6.16
C ASP A 208 24.02 -8.65 5.74
N GLU A 209 24.73 -9.75 5.53
CA GLU A 209 26.10 -9.73 5.01
C GLU A 209 26.16 -9.15 3.59
N LYS A 210 25.25 -9.59 2.70
CA LYS A 210 25.13 -9.04 1.35
C LYS A 210 24.83 -7.53 1.37
N ARG A 211 23.97 -7.11 2.29
CA ARG A 211 23.66 -5.68 2.47
C ARG A 211 24.87 -4.91 2.96
N ARG A 212 25.60 -5.43 3.94
CA ARG A 212 26.82 -4.85 4.46
C ARG A 212 27.86 -4.63 3.36
N LEU A 213 28.16 -5.68 2.58
CA LEU A 213 29.10 -5.62 1.47
C LEU A 213 28.69 -4.60 0.39
N ARG A 214 27.39 -4.49 0.09
CA ARG A 214 26.88 -3.47 -0.85
C ARG A 214 27.09 -2.05 -0.32
N LEU A 215 26.84 -1.82 0.95
CA LEU A 215 27.01 -0.51 1.58
C LEU A 215 28.49 -0.12 1.62
N GLU A 216 29.36 -1.06 1.97
CA GLU A 216 30.81 -0.85 1.99
C GLU A 216 31.33 -0.52 0.57
N ALA A 217 30.98 -1.32 -0.43
CA ALA A 217 31.37 -1.06 -1.82
C ALA A 217 30.87 0.29 -2.35
N ALA A 218 29.65 0.69 -2.01
CA ALA A 218 29.09 1.98 -2.38
C ALA A 218 29.83 3.14 -1.67
N TYR A 219 30.16 2.96 -0.40
CA TYR A 219 30.92 3.92 0.38
C TYR A 219 32.33 4.07 -0.17
N ASP A 220 33.04 2.96 -0.40
CA ASP A 220 34.38 2.96 -0.99
C ASP A 220 34.41 3.66 -2.34
N ALA A 221 33.47 3.34 -3.23
CA ALA A 221 33.38 3.97 -4.55
C ALA A 221 33.13 5.49 -4.46
N ALA A 222 32.26 5.91 -3.55
CA ALA A 222 31.97 7.33 -3.35
C ALA A 222 33.20 8.08 -2.76
N ARG A 223 33.88 7.48 -1.81
CA ARG A 223 35.08 8.04 -1.17
C ARG A 223 36.27 8.09 -2.13
N ILE A 224 36.50 7.05 -2.91
CA ILE A 224 37.52 7.04 -3.94
C ILE A 224 37.28 8.16 -4.96
N ARG A 225 36.03 8.35 -5.37
CA ARG A 225 35.66 9.44 -6.27
C ARG A 225 35.94 10.80 -5.68
N ALA A 226 35.57 11.06 -4.44
CA ALA A 226 35.82 12.30 -3.74
C ALA A 226 37.32 12.58 -3.57
N LEU A 227 38.13 11.57 -3.26
CA LEU A 227 39.59 11.68 -3.19
C LEU A 227 40.20 12.02 -4.55
N ARG A 228 39.76 11.39 -5.63
CA ARG A 228 40.22 11.68 -6.99
C ARG A 228 39.85 13.09 -7.44
N GLU A 229 38.63 13.52 -7.17
CA GLU A 229 38.20 14.89 -7.49
C GLU A 229 39.01 15.94 -6.76
N ARG A 230 39.45 15.64 -5.55
CA ARG A 230 40.19 16.57 -4.70
C ARG A 230 41.70 16.60 -4.94
N PHE A 231 42.32 15.43 -5.05
CA PHE A 231 43.77 15.28 -5.15
C PHE A 231 44.24 15.05 -6.58
N GLY A 232 43.35 14.98 -7.52
CA GLY A 232 43.66 14.69 -8.91
C GLY A 232 44.00 13.21 -9.14
N TYR A 233 44.49 12.91 -10.35
CA TYR A 233 44.80 11.55 -10.81
C TYR A 233 46.32 11.27 -10.79
N GLY A 234 47.11 12.02 -10.03
CA GLY A 234 48.54 11.85 -9.98
C GLY A 234 49.02 10.59 -9.21
N ALA A 235 50.29 10.26 -9.35
CA ALA A 235 50.91 9.07 -8.71
C ALA A 235 50.73 9.02 -7.20
N GLN A 236 50.71 10.19 -6.54
CA GLN A 236 50.52 10.28 -5.09
C GLN A 236 49.05 9.93 -4.70
N ALA A 237 48.06 10.39 -5.43
CA ALA A 237 46.66 10.03 -5.22
C ALA A 237 46.44 8.53 -5.46
N GLU A 238 47.08 7.96 -6.47
CA GLU A 238 47.02 6.52 -6.75
C GLU A 238 47.67 5.68 -5.65
N ALA A 239 48.77 6.13 -5.06
CA ALA A 239 49.43 5.45 -3.94
C ALA A 239 48.56 5.45 -2.68
N ILE A 240 47.88 6.57 -2.37
CA ILE A 240 46.93 6.71 -1.27
C ILE A 240 45.75 5.77 -1.48
N LEU A 241 45.15 5.76 -2.69
CA LEU A 241 44.01 4.91 -3.03
C LEU A 241 44.36 3.42 -2.93
N ARG A 242 45.56 3.02 -3.38
CA ARG A 242 46.00 1.62 -3.27
C ARG A 242 46.23 1.20 -1.83
N ALA A 243 46.79 2.08 -0.99
CA ALA A 243 46.98 1.81 0.44
C ALA A 243 45.65 1.67 1.18
N ALA A 244 44.62 2.44 0.79
CA ALA A 244 43.33 2.44 1.41
C ALA A 244 42.33 1.40 0.78
N CYS A 245 42.60 0.93 -0.43
CA CYS A 245 41.72 -0.04 -1.14
C CYS A 245 41.62 -1.36 -0.36
N GLY A 246 40.42 -1.73 0.00
CA GLY A 246 40.12 -2.96 0.74
C GLY A 246 40.27 -2.84 2.27
N ASN A 247 40.64 -1.66 2.78
CA ASN A 247 40.67 -1.40 4.20
C ASN A 247 39.82 -0.18 4.56
N PHE A 248 38.58 -0.47 4.92
CA PHE A 248 37.55 0.55 5.25
C PHE A 248 37.96 1.41 6.44
N ALA A 249 38.62 0.83 7.48
CA ALA A 249 39.08 1.55 8.65
C ALA A 249 40.22 2.50 8.27
N ALA A 250 41.19 2.05 7.50
CA ALA A 250 42.29 2.89 7.02
C ALA A 250 41.80 4.03 6.11
N LEU A 251 40.78 3.80 5.30
CA LEU A 251 40.18 4.85 4.49
C LEU A 251 39.45 5.87 5.36
N ALA A 252 38.75 5.45 6.40
CA ALA A 252 38.08 6.33 7.35
C ALA A 252 39.07 7.18 8.13
N GLU A 253 40.13 6.57 8.67
CA GLU A 253 41.23 7.29 9.37
C GLU A 253 41.89 8.34 8.47
N LEU A 254 42.13 8.00 7.21
CA LEU A 254 42.77 8.91 6.25
C LEU A 254 41.87 10.11 5.90
N LEU A 255 40.53 9.94 5.97
CA LEU A 255 39.54 10.99 5.72
C LEU A 255 39.26 11.85 6.96
N GLU A 256 39.53 11.34 8.15
CA GLU A 256 39.40 12.05 9.43
C GLU A 256 40.70 12.78 9.82
N ASP A 257 41.83 12.52 9.14
CA ASP A 257 43.08 13.19 9.39
C ASP A 257 42.95 14.70 9.16
N PRO A 258 43.28 15.55 10.15
CA PRO A 258 43.24 17.02 10.03
C PRO A 258 44.09 17.59 8.89
N ALA A 259 45.14 16.85 8.45
CA ALA A 259 45.93 17.20 7.27
C ALA A 259 45.14 17.09 5.96
N TYR A 260 44.03 16.33 5.97
CA TYR A 260 43.08 16.23 4.88
C TYR A 260 41.86 17.08 5.22
N PRO A 261 41.52 18.09 4.43
CA PRO A 261 40.37 18.92 4.75
C PRO A 261 39.06 18.11 4.79
N ALA A 262 38.13 18.59 5.62
CA ALA A 262 36.87 17.92 6.01
C ALA A 262 36.18 17.12 4.90
N PRO A 263 35.64 15.93 5.23
CA PRO A 263 34.90 15.11 4.27
C PRO A 263 33.73 15.89 3.68
N LEU A 264 33.54 15.80 2.39
CA LEU A 264 32.35 16.27 1.71
C LEU A 264 31.13 15.55 2.33
N LYS A 265 30.22 16.33 2.92
CA LYS A 265 28.97 15.85 3.49
C LYS A 265 28.06 15.28 2.42
#